data_74f7697052dbd5da13605c483c0a2f85
#
_entry.id   74f7697052dbd5da13605c483c0a2f85
#
_cell.length_a   1.000
_cell.length_b   1.000
_cell.length_c   1.000
_cell.angle_alpha   90.00
_cell.angle_beta   90.00
_cell.angle_gamma   90.00
#
_symmetry.space_group_name_H-M   'P 1'
#
loop_
_entity.id
_entity.type
_entity.pdbx_description
1 polymer ?
#
loop_
_entity_poly.entity_id
_entity_poly.type
_entity_poly.pdbx_seq_one_letter_code
_entity_poly.pdbx_strand_id
1 'polypeptide(L)'
;MCIRDSIYTLPLMPRVFRFLLGGDSRLLAGIATMFEDQGFRVVGAHDVAPQILIPEGPVGRYQPSKTEGDDIALGLAFLRATGPFDVGQAVVLARRRVLAVEAAEGTDNMLARLAELRDAGRIRAVGGILVKAPTPGQDRRMDMPTIGPRTVEGAARAGLAGIAVAAGSTVVAEPDVTRAVADRERLFVVGVRDEAPER
;
A
#
# COMPACT_ATOMS: atom_id res chain seq x y z
N MET A 1 2.73 32.44 -2.49
CA MET A 1 2.64 32.39 -1.01
C MET A 1 4.07 32.41 -0.50
N CYS A 2 4.54 33.55 0.00
CA CYS A 2 5.89 33.64 0.57
C CYS A 2 5.88 32.92 1.92
N ILE A 3 6.51 31.77 1.99
CA ILE A 3 6.85 31.12 3.25
C ILE A 3 7.87 32.04 3.91
N ARG A 4 7.43 32.85 4.87
CA ARG A 4 8.35 33.48 5.79
C ARG A 4 8.90 32.35 6.67
N ASP A 5 10.15 31.97 6.40
CA ASP A 5 10.88 31.09 7.29
C ASP A 5 10.88 31.73 8.66
N SER A 6 10.09 31.18 9.55
CA SER A 6 10.02 31.69 10.91
C SER A 6 11.34 31.35 11.60
N ILE A 7 11.90 32.30 12.35
CA ILE A 7 13.08 32.10 13.20
C ILE A 7 12.91 30.90 14.16
N TYR A 8 11.66 30.49 14.42
CA TYR A 8 11.29 29.33 15.22
C TYR A 8 11.47 27.99 14.49
N THR A 9 11.58 27.97 13.15
CA THR A 9 11.86 26.76 12.37
C THR A 9 13.36 26.43 12.31
N LEU A 10 14.22 27.42 12.48
CA LEU A 10 15.68 27.23 12.43
C LEU A 10 16.21 26.17 13.44
N PRO A 11 15.77 26.14 14.70
CA PRO A 11 16.20 25.13 15.68
C PRO A 11 15.71 23.71 15.35
N LEU A 12 14.67 23.56 14.54
CA LEU A 12 14.10 22.27 14.14
C LEU A 12 14.82 21.66 12.94
N MET A 13 15.53 22.46 12.14
CA MET A 13 16.21 22.02 10.92
C MET A 13 17.18 20.85 11.13
N PRO A 14 18.04 20.81 12.17
CA PRO A 14 18.92 19.66 12.39
C PRO A 14 18.17 18.36 12.66
N ARG A 15 17.00 18.43 13.34
CA ARG A 15 16.14 17.26 13.58
C ARG A 15 15.48 16.77 12.28
N VAL A 16 14.95 17.69 11.48
CA VAL A 16 14.36 17.38 10.17
C VAL A 16 15.40 16.76 9.23
N PHE A 17 16.61 17.31 9.16
CA PHE A 17 17.70 16.75 8.35
C PHE A 17 18.05 15.32 8.75
N ARG A 18 18.05 15.02 10.05
CA ARG A 18 18.33 13.66 10.54
C ARG A 18 17.22 12.67 10.17
N PHE A 19 15.96 13.11 10.05
CA PHE A 19 14.85 12.28 9.60
C PHE A 19 14.89 12.04 8.08
N LEU A 20 15.25 13.04 7.29
CA LEU A 20 15.41 12.94 5.84
C LEU A 20 16.44 11.88 5.41
N LEU A 21 17.46 11.60 6.25
CA LEU A 21 18.46 10.57 5.97
C LEU A 21 17.96 9.14 6.28
N GLY A 22 16.76 8.99 6.82
CA GLY A 22 16.24 7.72 7.34
C GLY A 22 15.16 7.03 6.50
N GLY A 23 14.82 7.54 5.31
CA GLY A 23 13.69 7.07 4.50
C GLY A 23 12.36 7.72 4.89
N ASP A 24 11.33 7.55 4.03
CA ASP A 24 10.06 8.26 4.14
C ASP A 24 9.30 7.91 5.43
N SER A 25 9.26 6.65 5.83
CA SER A 25 8.57 6.20 7.05
C SER A 25 9.18 6.84 8.32
N ARG A 26 10.51 7.00 8.39
CA ARG A 26 11.18 7.64 9.52
C ARG A 26 10.97 9.15 9.55
N LEU A 27 10.91 9.77 8.38
CA LEU A 27 10.59 11.19 8.26
C LEU A 27 9.20 11.48 8.82
N LEU A 28 8.20 10.72 8.40
CA LEU A 28 6.82 10.90 8.83
C LEU A 28 6.65 10.65 10.34
N ALA A 29 7.23 9.58 10.88
CA ALA A 29 7.23 9.30 12.31
C ALA A 29 7.94 10.40 13.12
N GLY A 30 9.05 10.94 12.58
CA GLY A 30 9.77 12.06 13.19
C GLY A 30 8.95 13.34 13.25
N ILE A 31 8.18 13.63 12.19
CA ILE A 31 7.25 14.77 12.15
C ILE A 31 6.16 14.61 13.21
N ALA A 32 5.56 13.40 13.33
CA ALA A 32 4.57 13.12 14.37
C ALA A 32 5.13 13.40 15.77
N THR A 33 6.32 12.89 16.06
CA THR A 33 7.00 13.13 17.34
C THR A 33 7.25 14.61 17.59
N MET A 34 7.63 15.39 16.58
CA MET A 34 7.82 16.84 16.73
C MET A 34 6.53 17.58 17.13
N PHE A 35 5.38 17.18 16.59
CA PHE A 35 4.09 17.73 17.02
C PHE A 35 3.73 17.31 18.45
N GLU A 36 3.98 16.05 18.80
CA GLU A 36 3.72 15.52 20.14
C GLU A 36 4.62 16.21 21.20
N ASP A 37 5.88 16.48 20.89
CA ASP A 37 6.80 17.25 21.75
C ASP A 37 6.28 18.68 22.03
N GLN A 38 5.46 19.24 21.15
CA GLN A 38 4.83 20.55 21.31
C GLN A 38 3.46 20.49 22.01
N GLY A 39 3.05 19.30 22.48
CA GLY A 39 1.79 19.10 23.21
C GLY A 39 0.58 18.83 22.30
N PHE A 40 0.77 18.62 21.00
CA PHE A 40 -0.31 18.20 20.10
C PHE A 40 -0.48 16.68 20.18
N ARG A 41 -1.73 16.22 20.10
CA ARG A 41 -2.04 14.81 19.95
C ARG A 41 -2.15 14.48 18.45
N VAL A 42 -1.25 13.65 17.95
CA VAL A 42 -1.32 13.12 16.58
C VAL A 42 -2.25 11.90 16.56
N VAL A 43 -3.27 11.93 15.72
CA VAL A 43 -4.25 10.85 15.52
C VAL A 43 -4.27 10.44 14.06
N GLY A 44 -4.44 9.15 13.79
CA GLY A 44 -4.59 8.64 12.44
C GLY A 44 -5.96 8.96 11.85
N ALA A 45 -6.06 9.09 10.53
CA ALA A 45 -7.35 9.26 9.87
C ALA A 45 -8.33 8.14 10.21
N HIS A 46 -7.82 6.92 10.38
CA HIS A 46 -8.61 5.75 10.75
C HIS A 46 -9.11 5.76 12.21
N ASP A 47 -8.50 6.52 13.11
CA ASP A 47 -8.99 6.69 14.48
C ASP A 47 -10.25 7.57 14.51
N VAL A 48 -10.34 8.51 13.58
CA VAL A 48 -11.47 9.45 13.46
C VAL A 48 -12.57 8.88 12.55
N ALA A 49 -12.18 8.15 11.51
CA ALA A 49 -13.06 7.62 10.48
C ALA A 49 -12.75 6.15 10.16
N PRO A 50 -13.00 5.20 11.08
CA PRO A 50 -12.63 3.79 10.90
C PRO A 50 -13.28 3.14 9.67
N GLN A 51 -14.38 3.70 9.16
CA GLN A 51 -15.08 3.24 7.96
C GLN A 51 -14.27 3.42 6.65
N ILE A 52 -13.16 4.16 6.67
CA ILE A 52 -12.27 4.30 5.50
C ILE A 52 -11.41 3.06 5.28
N LEU A 53 -11.30 2.21 6.30
CA LEU A 53 -10.52 0.98 6.22
C LEU A 53 -11.30 -0.13 5.53
N ILE A 54 -10.60 -0.90 4.70
CA ILE A 54 -11.18 -2.07 4.08
C ILE A 54 -11.54 -3.12 5.14
N PRO A 55 -12.77 -3.64 5.16
CA PRO A 55 -13.13 -4.77 6.00
C PRO A 55 -12.52 -6.08 5.49
N GLU A 56 -12.54 -7.12 6.30
CA GLU A 56 -12.24 -8.48 5.85
C GLU A 56 -13.31 -8.98 4.88
N GLY A 57 -12.88 -9.64 3.81
CA GLY A 57 -13.75 -10.20 2.78
C GLY A 57 -13.76 -9.40 1.47
N PRO A 58 -14.57 -9.83 0.50
CA PRO A 58 -14.65 -9.21 -0.81
C PRO A 58 -15.38 -7.86 -0.78
N VAL A 59 -14.88 -6.90 -1.54
CA VAL A 59 -15.48 -5.56 -1.70
C VAL A 59 -16.47 -5.51 -2.86
N GLY A 60 -16.25 -6.31 -3.91
CA GLY A 60 -17.08 -6.40 -5.11
C GLY A 60 -17.64 -7.79 -5.34
N ARG A 61 -18.05 -8.06 -6.58
CA ARG A 61 -18.71 -9.33 -6.98
C ARG A 61 -17.74 -10.49 -7.12
N TYR A 62 -16.47 -10.21 -7.42
CA TYR A 62 -15.47 -11.23 -7.72
C TYR A 62 -14.71 -11.61 -6.47
N GLN A 63 -14.27 -12.86 -6.42
CA GLN A 63 -13.54 -13.43 -5.30
C GLN A 63 -12.31 -14.19 -5.82
N PRO A 64 -11.23 -14.25 -5.02
CA PRO A 64 -10.06 -15.02 -5.39
C PRO A 64 -10.37 -16.53 -5.42
N SER A 65 -9.80 -17.23 -6.39
CA SER A 65 -9.75 -18.69 -6.40
C SER A 65 -8.78 -19.22 -5.33
N LYS A 66 -8.78 -20.53 -5.12
CA LYS A 66 -7.84 -21.17 -4.17
C LYS A 66 -6.37 -20.86 -4.51
N THR A 67 -6.00 -20.97 -5.79
CA THR A 67 -4.62 -20.69 -6.24
C THR A 67 -4.23 -19.23 -5.98
N GLU A 68 -5.17 -18.32 -6.17
CA GLU A 68 -4.97 -16.91 -5.88
C GLU A 68 -4.85 -16.66 -4.37
N GLY A 69 -5.60 -17.42 -3.56
CA GLY A 69 -5.43 -17.40 -2.10
C GLY A 69 -4.02 -17.79 -1.65
N ASP A 70 -3.42 -18.82 -2.28
CA ASP A 70 -2.04 -19.21 -2.01
C ASP A 70 -1.04 -18.11 -2.40
N ASP A 71 -1.27 -17.42 -3.53
CA ASP A 71 -0.46 -16.28 -3.96
C ASP A 71 -0.62 -15.07 -3.02
N ILE A 72 -1.82 -14.81 -2.50
CA ILE A 72 -2.08 -13.77 -1.49
C ILE A 72 -1.25 -14.03 -0.23
N ALA A 73 -1.33 -15.24 0.31
CA ALA A 73 -0.57 -15.62 1.51
C ALA A 73 0.94 -15.47 1.30
N LEU A 74 1.44 -15.88 0.13
CA LEU A 74 2.85 -15.72 -0.23
C LEU A 74 3.24 -14.24 -0.36
N GLY A 75 2.38 -13.40 -0.93
CA GLY A 75 2.58 -11.97 -1.07
C GLY A 75 2.68 -11.25 0.28
N LEU A 76 1.79 -11.56 1.22
CA LEU A 76 1.86 -11.03 2.59
C LEU A 76 3.15 -11.46 3.29
N ALA A 77 3.54 -12.75 3.15
CA ALA A 77 4.80 -13.24 3.71
C ALA A 77 6.02 -12.53 3.11
N PHE A 78 6.00 -12.28 1.78
CA PHE A 78 7.04 -11.53 1.09
C PHE A 78 7.16 -10.11 1.62
N LEU A 79 6.06 -9.36 1.72
CA LEU A 79 6.06 -7.98 2.20
C LEU A 79 6.57 -7.88 3.65
N ARG A 80 6.19 -8.83 4.51
CA ARG A 80 6.74 -8.90 5.87
C ARG A 80 8.26 -9.14 5.88
N ALA A 81 8.73 -10.06 5.04
CA ALA A 81 10.16 -10.39 4.95
C ALA A 81 11.01 -9.25 4.39
N THR A 82 10.47 -8.45 3.48
CA THR A 82 11.16 -7.31 2.86
C THR A 82 11.00 -6.01 3.63
N GLY A 83 10.16 -5.96 4.65
CA GLY A 83 9.95 -4.78 5.49
C GLY A 83 11.22 -4.12 6.01
N PRO A 84 12.25 -4.86 6.50
CA PRO A 84 13.50 -4.26 6.96
C PRO A 84 14.29 -3.51 5.88
N PHE A 85 13.99 -3.72 4.60
CA PHE A 85 14.68 -3.09 3.46
C PHE A 85 13.97 -1.84 2.94
N ASP A 86 12.83 -1.47 3.52
CA ASP A 86 12.01 -0.30 3.09
C ASP A 86 11.72 -0.30 1.58
N VAL A 87 11.37 -1.48 1.04
CA VAL A 87 11.23 -1.69 -0.42
C VAL A 87 9.92 -1.14 -0.96
N GLY A 88 8.91 -0.97 -0.11
CA GLY A 88 7.57 -0.55 -0.50
C GLY A 88 6.50 -1.47 0.09
N GLN A 89 5.24 -1.18 -0.24
CA GLN A 89 4.07 -1.77 0.41
C GLN A 89 3.28 -2.71 -0.52
N ALA A 90 3.78 -2.95 -1.74
CA ALA A 90 3.06 -3.74 -2.73
C ALA A 90 3.97 -4.71 -3.51
N VAL A 91 3.41 -5.86 -3.83
CA VAL A 91 4.04 -6.89 -4.65
C VAL A 91 3.02 -7.50 -5.59
N VAL A 92 3.42 -7.82 -6.82
CA VAL A 92 2.60 -8.59 -7.76
C VAL A 92 3.14 -10.00 -7.87
N LEU A 93 2.23 -10.97 -7.70
CA LEU A 93 2.54 -12.39 -7.85
C LEU A 93 1.60 -13.06 -8.85
N ALA A 94 2.09 -14.11 -9.51
CA ALA A 94 1.26 -15.05 -10.25
C ALA A 94 1.86 -16.44 -10.15
N ARG A 95 1.04 -17.43 -9.78
CA ARG A 95 1.45 -18.86 -9.67
C ARG A 95 2.70 -19.04 -8.82
N ARG A 96 2.68 -18.45 -7.62
CA ARG A 96 3.77 -18.48 -6.62
C ARG A 96 5.08 -17.81 -7.08
N ARG A 97 5.04 -17.00 -8.12
CA ARG A 97 6.20 -16.25 -8.60
C ARG A 97 5.97 -14.75 -8.45
N VAL A 98 6.94 -14.06 -7.87
CA VAL A 98 6.97 -12.59 -7.83
C VAL A 98 7.24 -12.08 -9.25
N LEU A 99 6.38 -11.19 -9.73
CA LEU A 99 6.48 -10.55 -11.05
C LEU A 99 6.97 -9.10 -10.96
N ALA A 100 6.55 -8.37 -9.93
CA ALA A 100 6.97 -7.01 -9.68
C ALA A 100 6.94 -6.72 -8.18
N VAL A 101 7.84 -5.88 -7.74
CA VAL A 101 7.90 -5.37 -6.36
C VAL A 101 7.87 -3.85 -6.46
N GLU A 102 7.07 -3.22 -5.62
CA GLU A 102 7.06 -1.78 -5.45
C GLU A 102 8.36 -1.33 -4.81
N ALA A 103 8.94 -0.28 -5.36
CA ALA A 103 10.08 0.41 -4.80
C ALA A 103 9.78 1.92 -4.77
N ALA A 104 10.79 2.76 -4.89
CA ALA A 104 10.65 4.21 -4.86
C ALA A 104 9.72 4.78 -5.97
N GLU A 105 9.42 3.98 -7.01
CA GLU A 105 8.51 4.39 -8.08
C GLU A 105 7.03 4.44 -7.68
N GLY A 106 6.64 3.74 -6.60
CA GLY A 106 5.26 3.63 -6.14
C GLY A 106 4.41 2.64 -6.93
N THR A 107 3.22 2.31 -6.37
CA THR A 107 2.32 1.26 -6.91
C THR A 107 1.89 1.52 -8.35
N ASP A 108 1.51 2.75 -8.69
CA ASP A 108 0.99 3.09 -10.03
C ASP A 108 2.04 2.85 -11.12
N ASN A 109 3.29 3.28 -10.89
CA ASN A 109 4.39 3.09 -11.86
C ASN A 109 4.85 1.63 -11.91
N MET A 110 4.83 0.91 -10.78
CA MET A 110 5.08 -0.54 -10.78
C MET A 110 4.08 -1.28 -11.66
N LEU A 111 2.78 -0.96 -11.56
CA LEU A 111 1.73 -1.56 -12.40
C LEU A 111 1.90 -1.19 -13.87
N ALA A 112 2.23 0.07 -14.18
CA ALA A 112 2.50 0.51 -15.54
C ALA A 112 3.71 -0.23 -16.14
N ARG A 113 4.81 -0.34 -15.41
CA ARG A 113 6.00 -1.12 -15.81
C ARG A 113 5.67 -2.59 -16.04
N LEU A 114 4.82 -3.19 -15.22
CA LEU A 114 4.38 -4.57 -15.42
C LEU A 114 3.58 -4.73 -16.71
N ALA A 115 2.67 -3.80 -17.01
CA ALA A 115 1.91 -3.78 -18.26
C ALA A 115 2.85 -3.71 -19.48
N GLU A 116 3.78 -2.77 -19.51
CA GLU A 116 4.79 -2.61 -20.56
C GLU A 116 5.62 -3.89 -20.80
N LEU A 117 6.05 -4.54 -19.71
CA LEU A 117 6.82 -5.80 -19.79
C LEU A 117 5.98 -6.95 -20.35
N ARG A 118 4.67 -6.96 -20.11
CA ARG A 118 3.73 -7.92 -20.69
C ARG A 118 3.52 -7.66 -22.17
N ASP A 119 3.27 -6.42 -22.56
CA ASP A 119 3.08 -6.01 -23.96
C ASP A 119 4.33 -6.31 -24.80
N ALA A 120 5.51 -6.13 -24.23
CA ALA A 120 6.79 -6.51 -24.82
C ALA A 120 7.08 -8.03 -24.82
N GLY A 121 6.18 -8.87 -24.31
CA GLY A 121 6.34 -10.32 -24.24
C GLY A 121 7.44 -10.80 -23.26
N ARG A 122 7.96 -9.90 -22.42
CA ARG A 122 9.00 -10.21 -21.42
C ARG A 122 8.43 -10.99 -20.23
N ILE A 123 7.18 -10.71 -19.85
CA ILE A 123 6.45 -11.42 -18.82
C ILE A 123 5.25 -12.11 -19.47
N ARG A 124 5.30 -13.43 -19.59
CA ARG A 124 4.25 -14.24 -20.23
C ARG A 124 3.17 -14.74 -19.26
N ALA A 125 3.38 -14.55 -17.95
CA ALA A 125 2.40 -14.97 -16.95
C ALA A 125 1.12 -14.13 -17.09
N VAL A 126 -0.01 -14.80 -17.30
CA VAL A 126 -1.34 -14.17 -17.38
C VAL A 126 -1.97 -14.15 -15.99
N GLY A 127 -2.79 -13.14 -15.72
CA GLY A 127 -3.41 -12.94 -14.43
C GLY A 127 -2.39 -12.48 -13.38
N GLY A 128 -2.58 -12.91 -12.16
CA GLY A 128 -1.77 -12.52 -11.00
C GLY A 128 -2.50 -11.54 -10.13
N ILE A 129 -1.92 -11.22 -9.00
CA ILE A 129 -2.55 -10.48 -7.92
C ILE A 129 -1.61 -9.39 -7.44
N LEU A 130 -2.15 -8.20 -7.27
CA LEU A 130 -1.52 -7.18 -6.46
C LEU A 130 -1.81 -7.47 -4.98
N VAL A 131 -0.77 -7.66 -4.19
CA VAL A 131 -0.89 -7.76 -2.73
C VAL A 131 -0.30 -6.49 -2.11
N LYS A 132 -1.06 -5.84 -1.21
CA LYS A 132 -0.63 -4.60 -0.55
C LYS A 132 -0.88 -4.69 0.95
N ALA A 133 0.13 -4.37 1.74
CA ALA A 133 0.07 -4.39 3.20
C ALA A 133 1.00 -3.32 3.80
N PRO A 134 0.74 -2.82 5.02
CA PRO A 134 1.64 -1.89 5.68
C PRO A 134 3.01 -2.53 5.94
N THR A 135 4.06 -1.72 5.87
CA THR A 135 5.40 -2.16 6.25
C THR A 135 5.47 -2.40 7.77
N PRO A 136 6.09 -3.49 8.24
CA PRO A 136 6.28 -3.72 9.66
C PRO A 136 6.97 -2.54 10.35
N GLY A 137 6.38 -2.03 11.45
CA GLY A 137 6.91 -0.89 12.19
C GLY A 137 6.54 0.50 11.64
N GLN A 138 5.76 0.56 10.58
CA GLN A 138 5.24 1.82 10.04
C GLN A 138 4.27 2.50 11.02
N ASP A 139 4.41 3.82 11.19
CA ASP A 139 3.45 4.60 11.98
C ASP A 139 2.17 4.83 11.17
N ARG A 140 1.16 4.01 11.44
CA ARG A 140 -0.13 4.01 10.74
C ARG A 140 -0.93 5.31 10.90
N ARG A 141 -0.55 6.16 11.86
CA ARG A 141 -1.18 7.47 12.03
C ARG A 141 -0.77 8.43 10.92
N MET A 142 0.45 8.26 10.40
CA MET A 142 1.06 9.16 9.40
C MET A 142 0.97 8.63 7.98
N ASP A 143 1.07 7.32 7.82
CA ASP A 143 1.06 6.68 6.51
C ASP A 143 0.38 5.32 6.57
N MET A 144 -0.51 5.08 5.61
CA MET A 144 -1.21 3.80 5.44
C MET A 144 -1.28 3.43 3.97
N PRO A 145 -1.16 2.14 3.66
CA PRO A 145 -1.46 1.65 2.33
C PRO A 145 -2.83 2.15 1.88
N THR A 146 -2.91 2.63 0.67
CA THR A 146 -4.17 3.12 0.10
C THR A 146 -4.38 2.48 -1.26
N ILE A 147 -5.61 2.09 -1.54
CA ILE A 147 -6.10 1.71 -2.87
C ILE A 147 -7.29 2.58 -3.26
N GLY A 148 -7.52 2.70 -4.55
CA GLY A 148 -8.65 3.46 -5.09
C GLY A 148 -8.94 3.07 -6.54
N PRO A 149 -9.84 3.81 -7.23
CA PRO A 149 -10.20 3.53 -8.61
C PRO A 149 -8.98 3.43 -9.55
N ARG A 150 -8.01 4.33 -9.38
CA ARG A 150 -6.77 4.33 -10.18
C ARG A 150 -5.93 3.07 -10.00
N THR A 151 -5.86 2.55 -8.76
CA THR A 151 -5.13 1.30 -8.47
C THR A 151 -5.81 0.12 -9.17
N VAL A 152 -7.15 0.08 -9.15
CA VAL A 152 -7.93 -0.97 -9.83
C VAL A 152 -7.75 -0.88 -11.35
N GLU A 153 -7.83 0.31 -11.93
CA GLU A 153 -7.59 0.54 -13.36
C GLU A 153 -6.15 0.17 -13.77
N GLY A 154 -5.16 0.50 -12.92
CA GLY A 154 -3.77 0.11 -13.12
C GLY A 154 -3.59 -1.40 -13.10
N ALA A 155 -4.22 -2.10 -12.15
CA ALA A 155 -4.22 -3.56 -12.07
C ALA A 155 -4.89 -4.21 -13.29
N ALA A 156 -6.01 -3.63 -13.77
CA ALA A 156 -6.70 -4.08 -14.99
C ALA A 156 -5.79 -3.94 -16.22
N ARG A 157 -5.18 -2.76 -16.42
CA ARG A 157 -4.23 -2.54 -17.53
C ARG A 157 -3.04 -3.49 -17.47
N ALA A 158 -2.54 -3.77 -16.26
CA ALA A 158 -1.50 -4.76 -16.06
C ALA A 158 -1.99 -6.21 -16.26
N GLY A 159 -3.27 -6.45 -16.54
CA GLY A 159 -3.84 -7.77 -16.79
C GLY A 159 -3.86 -8.66 -15.55
N LEU A 160 -4.04 -8.06 -14.36
CA LEU A 160 -4.17 -8.80 -13.11
C LEU A 160 -5.59 -9.38 -12.95
N ALA A 161 -5.73 -10.40 -12.11
CA ALA A 161 -7.02 -11.00 -11.74
C ALA A 161 -7.66 -10.26 -10.54
N GLY A 162 -6.85 -9.59 -9.71
CA GLY A 162 -7.39 -8.88 -8.56
C GLY A 162 -6.35 -8.24 -7.67
N ILE A 163 -6.87 -7.68 -6.58
CA ILE A 163 -6.12 -6.95 -5.55
C ILE A 163 -6.49 -7.53 -4.19
N ALA A 164 -5.49 -7.88 -3.41
CA ALA A 164 -5.65 -8.28 -2.02
C ALA A 164 -4.90 -7.30 -1.13
N VAL A 165 -5.53 -6.84 -0.06
CA VAL A 165 -4.94 -5.88 0.86
C VAL A 165 -5.16 -6.27 2.31
N ALA A 166 -4.29 -5.82 3.21
CA ALA A 166 -4.43 -6.08 4.64
C ALA A 166 -5.69 -5.40 5.19
N ALA A 167 -6.65 -6.20 5.64
CA ALA A 167 -7.90 -5.75 6.25
C ALA A 167 -7.63 -4.94 7.54
N GLY A 168 -8.42 -3.89 7.78
CA GLY A 168 -8.26 -3.01 8.93
C GLY A 168 -6.93 -2.22 8.94
N SER A 169 -6.16 -2.29 7.84
CA SER A 169 -4.84 -1.66 7.75
C SER A 169 -4.58 -0.97 6.41
N THR A 170 -5.57 -0.96 5.53
CA THR A 170 -5.52 -0.32 4.20
C THR A 170 -6.72 0.58 4.02
N VAL A 171 -6.48 1.80 3.56
CA VAL A 171 -7.53 2.77 3.23
C VAL A 171 -8.09 2.48 1.83
N VAL A 172 -9.41 2.57 1.70
CA VAL A 172 -10.07 2.55 0.38
C VAL A 172 -10.57 3.95 0.06
N ALA A 173 -9.91 4.58 -0.91
CA ALA A 173 -10.39 5.85 -1.46
C ALA A 173 -11.62 5.60 -2.34
N GLU A 174 -12.63 6.47 -2.22
CA GLU A 174 -13.85 6.40 -3.02
C GLU A 174 -14.46 4.97 -3.10
N PRO A 175 -14.86 4.38 -1.96
CA PRO A 175 -15.14 2.94 -1.87
C PRO A 175 -16.21 2.47 -2.87
N ASP A 176 -17.26 3.25 -3.10
CA ASP A 176 -18.32 2.90 -4.07
C ASP A 176 -17.80 2.94 -5.52
N VAL A 177 -16.97 3.93 -5.87
CA VAL A 177 -16.34 4.04 -7.19
C VAL A 177 -15.34 2.92 -7.39
N THR A 178 -14.50 2.66 -6.37
CA THR A 178 -13.52 1.56 -6.40
C THR A 178 -14.19 0.22 -6.64
N ARG A 179 -15.30 -0.06 -5.93
CA ARG A 179 -16.11 -1.27 -6.14
C ARG A 179 -16.67 -1.33 -7.55
N ALA A 180 -17.28 -0.25 -8.04
CA ALA A 180 -17.87 -0.20 -9.37
C ALA A 180 -16.84 -0.44 -10.49
N VAL A 181 -15.63 0.15 -10.34
CA VAL A 181 -14.52 -0.08 -11.26
C VAL A 181 -14.05 -1.53 -11.20
N ALA A 182 -13.87 -2.11 -10.01
CA ALA A 182 -13.47 -3.50 -9.85
C ALA A 182 -14.47 -4.47 -10.52
N ASP A 183 -15.77 -4.23 -10.32
CA ASP A 183 -16.82 -5.04 -10.93
C ASP A 183 -16.86 -4.89 -12.46
N ARG A 184 -16.66 -3.68 -12.99
CA ARG A 184 -16.58 -3.40 -14.44
C ARG A 184 -15.39 -4.11 -15.08
N GLU A 185 -14.22 -4.02 -14.44
CA GLU A 185 -12.98 -4.63 -14.94
C GLU A 185 -12.89 -6.14 -14.62
N ARG A 186 -13.89 -6.71 -13.93
CA ARG A 186 -13.94 -8.12 -13.51
C ARG A 186 -12.77 -8.54 -12.63
N LEU A 187 -12.30 -7.63 -11.78
CA LEU A 187 -11.25 -7.85 -10.82
C LEU A 187 -11.85 -8.10 -9.43
N PHE A 188 -11.28 -9.02 -8.68
CA PHE A 188 -11.61 -9.06 -7.25
C PHE A 188 -10.80 -7.99 -6.49
N VAL A 189 -11.44 -7.42 -5.47
CA VAL A 189 -10.77 -6.62 -4.43
C VAL A 189 -11.16 -7.26 -3.10
N VAL A 190 -10.18 -7.66 -2.31
CA VAL A 190 -10.43 -8.40 -1.06
C VAL A 190 -9.56 -7.88 0.07
N GLY A 191 -10.19 -7.63 1.22
CA GLY A 191 -9.49 -7.46 2.49
C GLY A 191 -9.16 -8.81 3.10
N VAL A 192 -7.90 -9.05 3.40
CA VAL A 192 -7.44 -10.30 4.00
C VAL A 192 -6.79 -10.02 5.35
N ARG A 193 -6.97 -10.96 6.29
CA ARG A 193 -6.31 -10.86 7.58
C ARG A 193 -4.82 -11.06 7.40
N ASP A 194 -4.03 -10.07 7.84
CA ASP A 194 -2.57 -10.18 7.86
C ASP A 194 -2.14 -10.75 9.22
N GLU A 195 -2.31 -12.07 9.35
CA GLU A 195 -1.83 -12.79 10.53
C GLU A 195 -0.30 -12.89 10.45
N ALA A 196 0.40 -12.02 11.17
CA ALA A 196 1.79 -12.33 11.50
C ALA A 196 1.79 -13.60 12.35
N PRO A 197 2.63 -14.62 12.06
CA PRO A 197 2.75 -15.77 12.95
C PRO A 197 3.11 -15.24 14.34
N GLU A 198 2.30 -15.58 15.34
CA GLU A 198 2.61 -15.34 16.74
C GLU A 198 4.01 -15.92 17.01
N ARG A 199 4.92 -15.07 17.50
CA ARG A 199 6.27 -15.49 17.89
C ARG A 199 6.23 -16.03 19.29
#